data_2fff975ed979cbd8b7cf99cc05809497
#
_entry.id   2fff975ed979cbd8b7cf99cc05809497
#
_cell.length_a   1.000
_cell.length_b   1.000
_cell.length_c   1.000
_cell.angle_alpha   90.00
_cell.angle_beta   90.00
_cell.angle_gamma   90.00
#
_symmetry.space_group_name_H-M   'P 1'
#
loop_
_entity.id
_entity.type
_entity.pdbx_description
1 polymer ?
#
loop_
_entity_poly.entity_id
_entity_poly.type
_entity_poly.pdbx_seq_one_letter_code
_entity_poly.pdbx_strand_id
1 'polypeptide(L)'
;MAAVVAIGGSLAACTSMGLDSVKKDPPKLSSKMMAQMSAKSMRPESPVLVRIFKQESELEVWKVDKTGNYALLKTYPMCRWSGKLGPKTKTGDRQAPEGFYHVSAGMLNPNSQYYVSFNLGYPNRLESALGYTGEALMVHGACSSSGCYAMTDSQVGEIYAIVARA
;
A
#
# COMPACT_ATOMS: atom_id res chain seq x y z
N MET A 1 -8.42 -76.54 -11.78
CA MET A 1 -7.28 -75.63 -11.96
C MET A 1 -7.85 -74.22 -12.10
N ALA A 2 -7.77 -73.45 -11.07
CA ALA A 2 -8.27 -72.08 -11.07
C ALA A 2 -7.08 -71.13 -11.12
N ALA A 3 -7.02 -70.25 -12.15
CA ALA A 3 -5.99 -69.22 -12.31
C ALA A 3 -6.44 -67.97 -11.63
N VAL A 4 -5.65 -67.43 -10.64
CA VAL A 4 -5.84 -66.13 -9.98
C VAL A 4 -5.02 -65.11 -10.73
N VAL A 5 -5.69 -64.10 -11.31
CA VAL A 5 -5.06 -62.93 -11.93
C VAL A 5 -5.01 -61.84 -10.90
N ALA A 6 -3.83 -61.47 -10.45
CA ALA A 6 -3.60 -60.32 -9.58
C ALA A 6 -3.48 -59.05 -10.44
N ILE A 7 -4.42 -58.13 -10.27
CA ILE A 7 -4.38 -56.77 -10.88
C ILE A 7 -3.63 -55.84 -9.91
N GLY A 8 -2.38 -55.49 -10.27
CA GLY A 8 -1.59 -54.51 -9.56
C GLY A 8 -2.11 -53.08 -9.86
N GLY A 9 -2.72 -52.45 -8.87
CA GLY A 9 -3.11 -51.04 -8.97
C GLY A 9 -1.92 -50.15 -8.70
N SER A 10 -1.47 -49.39 -9.71
CA SER A 10 -0.50 -48.30 -9.54
C SER A 10 -1.19 -47.10 -8.87
N LEU A 11 -0.84 -46.82 -7.62
CA LEU A 11 -1.18 -45.54 -6.98
C LEU A 11 -0.33 -44.41 -7.60
N ALA A 12 -0.93 -43.65 -8.47
CA ALA A 12 -0.36 -42.39 -8.89
C ALA A 12 -0.45 -41.39 -7.71
N ALA A 13 0.68 -41.17 -7.05
CA ALA A 13 0.81 -40.10 -6.07
C ALA A 13 0.70 -38.72 -6.79
N CYS A 14 -0.44 -38.05 -6.65
CA CYS A 14 -0.55 -36.66 -7.01
C CYS A 14 0.30 -35.85 -6.02
N THR A 15 1.54 -35.56 -6.40
CA THR A 15 2.34 -34.53 -5.77
C THR A 15 1.66 -33.19 -6.05
N SER A 16 0.97 -32.64 -5.06
CA SER A 16 0.52 -31.26 -5.06
C SER A 16 1.78 -30.39 -5.13
N MET A 17 2.10 -29.90 -6.33
CA MET A 17 3.02 -28.77 -6.46
C MET A 17 2.37 -27.62 -5.74
N GLY A 18 2.82 -27.32 -4.52
CA GLY A 18 2.50 -26.09 -3.84
C GLY A 18 2.92 -24.95 -4.75
N LEU A 19 1.94 -24.16 -5.20
CA LEU A 19 2.19 -22.85 -5.78
C LEU A 19 2.81 -22.01 -4.66
N ASP A 20 4.14 -22.11 -4.50
CA ASP A 20 4.90 -21.13 -3.74
C ASP A 20 4.54 -19.75 -4.33
N SER A 21 3.82 -18.96 -3.57
CA SER A 21 3.53 -17.58 -3.94
C SER A 21 4.88 -16.90 -4.10
N VAL A 22 5.27 -16.64 -5.35
CA VAL A 22 6.51 -15.93 -5.67
C VAL A 22 6.44 -14.58 -4.96
N LYS A 23 7.19 -14.44 -3.86
CA LYS A 23 7.33 -13.16 -3.17
C LYS A 23 7.91 -12.17 -4.15
N LYS A 24 7.14 -11.13 -4.48
CA LYS A 24 7.63 -10.05 -5.32
C LYS A 24 8.66 -9.24 -4.54
N ASP A 25 9.79 -8.94 -5.16
CA ASP A 25 10.71 -7.95 -4.58
C ASP A 25 9.99 -6.61 -4.42
N PRO A 26 10.10 -5.95 -3.25
CA PRO A 26 9.48 -4.65 -3.05
C PRO A 26 10.11 -3.63 -4.00
N PRO A 27 9.34 -2.63 -4.46
CA PRO A 27 9.87 -1.55 -5.28
C PRO A 27 11.06 -0.86 -4.63
N LYS A 28 12.07 -0.53 -5.44
CA LYS A 28 13.29 0.17 -5.00
C LYS A 28 13.29 1.60 -5.49
N LEU A 29 13.94 2.50 -4.75
CA LEU A 29 14.15 3.88 -5.19
C LEU A 29 14.93 3.90 -6.51
N SER A 30 14.39 4.59 -7.51
CA SER A 30 15.08 4.80 -8.78
C SER A 30 16.22 5.81 -8.62
N SER A 31 17.23 5.71 -9.50
CA SER A 31 18.32 6.71 -9.57
C SER A 31 17.80 8.12 -9.79
N LYS A 32 16.74 8.27 -10.58
CA LYS A 32 16.05 9.56 -10.81
C LYS A 32 15.47 10.12 -9.51
N MET A 33 14.77 9.30 -8.72
CA MET A 33 14.19 9.75 -7.43
C MET A 33 15.30 10.08 -6.43
N MET A 34 16.36 9.29 -6.36
CA MET A 34 17.51 9.60 -5.51
C MET A 34 18.18 10.94 -5.90
N ALA A 35 18.31 11.22 -7.19
CA ALA A 35 18.83 12.51 -7.67
C ALA A 35 17.89 13.67 -7.29
N GLN A 36 16.57 13.50 -7.39
CA GLN A 36 15.59 14.51 -6.96
C GLN A 36 15.68 14.79 -5.47
N MET A 37 15.81 13.77 -4.63
CA MET A 37 16.00 13.93 -3.18
C MET A 37 17.29 14.67 -2.88
N SER A 38 18.40 14.28 -3.51
CA SER A 38 19.70 14.93 -3.35
C SER A 38 19.67 16.41 -3.73
N ALA A 39 19.04 16.75 -4.86
CA ALA A 39 18.87 18.15 -5.31
C ALA A 39 18.09 19.03 -4.31
N LYS A 40 17.21 18.40 -3.51
CA LYS A 40 16.43 19.05 -2.43
C LYS A 40 17.08 18.89 -1.05
N SER A 41 18.31 18.40 -0.96
CA SER A 41 19.03 18.13 0.28
C SER A 41 18.25 17.18 1.22
N MET A 42 17.53 16.21 0.67
CA MET A 42 16.79 15.17 1.38
C MET A 42 17.55 13.85 1.28
N ARG A 43 17.61 13.08 2.37
CA ARG A 43 18.16 11.72 2.35
C ARG A 43 17.04 10.70 2.18
N PRO A 44 17.29 9.52 1.59
CA PRO A 44 16.31 8.45 1.50
C PRO A 44 15.70 8.07 2.86
N GLU A 45 16.50 8.10 3.93
CA GLU A 45 16.13 7.73 5.30
C GLU A 45 15.50 8.89 6.10
N SER A 46 15.43 10.11 5.53
CA SER A 46 14.78 11.23 6.21
C SER A 46 13.28 10.94 6.44
N PRO A 47 12.71 11.41 7.56
CA PRO A 47 11.28 11.26 7.82
C PRO A 47 10.41 11.73 6.65
N VAL A 48 9.31 11.01 6.43
CA VAL A 48 8.35 11.28 5.35
C VAL A 48 6.99 11.70 5.93
N LEU A 49 6.34 12.64 5.27
CA LEU A 49 4.95 13.00 5.46
C LEU A 49 4.22 12.83 4.13
N VAL A 50 3.14 12.07 4.13
CA VAL A 50 2.23 11.95 2.97
C VAL A 50 0.99 12.78 3.26
N ARG A 51 0.62 13.66 2.33
CA ARG A 51 -0.62 14.43 2.38
C ARG A 51 -1.52 13.99 1.24
N ILE A 52 -2.79 13.74 1.53
CA ILE A 52 -3.76 13.29 0.54
C ILE A 52 -4.92 14.29 0.51
N PHE A 53 -5.21 14.81 -0.65
CA PHE A 53 -6.25 15.79 -0.90
C PHE A 53 -7.33 15.17 -1.80
N LYS A 54 -8.48 14.86 -1.21
CA LYS A 54 -9.60 14.24 -1.95
C LYS A 54 -10.16 15.17 -3.01
N GLN A 55 -10.35 16.45 -2.67
CA GLN A 55 -10.97 17.42 -3.56
C GLN A 55 -10.13 17.63 -4.82
N GLU A 56 -8.83 17.77 -4.65
CA GLU A 56 -7.86 17.97 -5.72
C GLU A 56 -7.50 16.66 -6.42
N SER A 57 -7.82 15.52 -5.79
CA SER A 57 -7.39 14.18 -6.23
C SER A 57 -5.88 14.07 -6.36
N GLU A 58 -5.16 14.54 -5.34
CA GLU A 58 -3.69 14.57 -5.31
C GLU A 58 -3.13 13.92 -4.05
N LEU A 59 -1.95 13.32 -4.19
CA LEU A 59 -1.12 12.83 -3.11
C LEU A 59 0.24 13.49 -3.18
N GLU A 60 0.63 14.15 -2.11
CA GLU A 60 1.93 14.79 -1.96
C GLU A 60 2.83 13.97 -1.04
N VAL A 61 4.09 13.86 -1.41
CA VAL A 61 5.14 13.30 -0.57
C VAL A 61 6.09 14.42 -0.15
N TRP A 62 6.22 14.59 1.14
CA TRP A 62 7.11 15.57 1.79
C TRP A 62 8.18 14.81 2.56
N LYS A 63 9.40 15.33 2.56
CA LYS A 63 10.50 14.76 3.35
C LYS A 63 11.25 15.86 4.10
N VAL A 64 11.82 15.46 5.24
CA VAL A 64 12.70 16.35 5.98
C VAL A 64 13.99 16.58 5.20
N ASP A 65 14.33 17.84 4.98
CA ASP A 65 15.57 18.29 4.34
C ASP A 65 16.72 18.50 5.35
N LYS A 66 17.86 18.98 4.89
CA LYS A 66 19.02 19.25 5.76
C LYS A 66 18.80 20.34 6.82
N THR A 67 17.74 21.15 6.68
CA THR A 67 17.40 22.21 7.68
C THR A 67 16.51 21.68 8.79
N GLY A 68 16.06 20.43 8.70
CA GLY A 68 15.12 19.82 9.63
C GLY A 68 13.66 20.12 9.34
N ASN A 69 13.35 20.78 8.23
CA ASN A 69 11.99 21.10 7.84
C ASN A 69 11.45 20.14 6.78
N TYR A 70 10.13 19.88 6.83
CA TYR A 70 9.47 19.17 5.75
C TYR A 70 9.38 20.06 4.51
N ALA A 71 9.84 19.56 3.38
CA ALA A 71 9.73 20.20 2.08
C ALA A 71 9.10 19.23 1.08
N LEU A 72 8.36 19.78 0.10
CA LEU A 72 7.68 18.98 -0.92
C LEU A 72 8.70 18.28 -1.82
N LEU A 73 8.68 16.96 -1.81
CA LEU A 73 9.47 16.15 -2.73
C LEU A 73 8.76 16.04 -4.08
N LYS A 74 7.51 15.58 -4.07
CA LYS A 74 6.75 15.34 -5.29
C LYS A 74 5.24 15.28 -5.04
N THR A 75 4.44 15.73 -6.02
CA THR A 75 3.00 15.56 -6.09
C THR A 75 2.65 14.51 -7.14
N TYR A 76 1.65 13.67 -6.84
CA TYR A 76 1.14 12.61 -7.71
C TYR A 76 -0.37 12.82 -7.91
N PRO A 77 -0.87 12.84 -9.16
CA PRO A 77 -2.31 12.77 -9.38
C PRO A 77 -2.84 11.43 -8.89
N MET A 78 -3.92 11.46 -8.12
CA MET A 78 -4.55 10.24 -7.61
C MET A 78 -5.43 9.62 -8.70
N CYS A 79 -5.32 8.30 -8.86
CA CYS A 79 -6.09 7.58 -9.86
C CYS A 79 -7.57 7.51 -9.49
N ARG A 80 -7.86 7.14 -8.25
CA ARG A 80 -9.23 7.05 -7.73
C ARG A 80 -9.26 7.02 -6.20
N TRP A 81 -10.29 7.60 -5.66
CA TRP A 81 -10.76 7.37 -4.29
C TRP A 81 -12.27 7.19 -4.30
N SER A 82 -12.89 6.77 -3.20
CA SER A 82 -14.33 6.50 -3.15
C SER A 82 -15.02 7.22 -2.02
N GLY A 83 -16.32 7.42 -2.18
CA GLY A 83 -17.18 8.16 -1.27
C GLY A 83 -17.30 9.64 -1.64
N LYS A 84 -17.42 10.47 -0.61
CA LYS A 84 -17.59 11.93 -0.71
C LYS A 84 -16.49 12.64 0.08
N LEU A 85 -16.43 13.95 0.03
CA LEU A 85 -15.68 14.75 0.99
C LEU A 85 -16.25 14.53 2.39
N GLY A 86 -15.39 14.55 3.39
CA GLY A 86 -15.71 14.25 4.78
C GLY A 86 -15.17 12.88 5.25
N PRO A 87 -15.25 12.62 6.55
CA PRO A 87 -14.64 11.44 7.17
C PRO A 87 -15.39 10.14 6.81
N LYS A 88 -14.67 9.03 6.91
CA LYS A 88 -15.28 7.70 7.02
C LYS A 88 -15.81 7.53 8.44
N THR A 89 -17.00 6.91 8.59
CA THR A 89 -17.61 6.70 9.90
C THR A 89 -18.05 5.27 10.17
N LYS A 90 -18.30 4.47 9.13
CA LYS A 90 -18.87 3.11 9.29
C LYS A 90 -18.19 2.09 8.40
N THR A 91 -18.05 0.86 8.90
CA THR A 91 -17.73 -0.29 8.06
C THR A 91 -18.69 -0.38 6.88
N GLY A 92 -18.19 -0.63 5.68
CA GLY A 92 -19.00 -0.81 4.47
C GLY A 92 -19.55 0.47 3.84
N ASP A 93 -19.29 1.66 4.38
CA ASP A 93 -19.74 2.94 3.80
C ASP A 93 -19.01 3.33 2.51
N ARG A 94 -17.98 2.57 2.11
CA ARG A 94 -17.13 2.80 0.93
C ARG A 94 -16.49 4.19 0.89
N GLN A 95 -16.33 4.80 2.05
CA GLN A 95 -15.79 6.15 2.20
C GLN A 95 -14.28 6.07 2.47
N ALA A 96 -13.48 6.81 1.70
CA ALA A 96 -12.08 7.02 1.99
C ALA A 96 -11.94 7.93 3.23
N PRO A 97 -11.06 7.61 4.20
CA PRO A 97 -10.99 8.31 5.47
C PRO A 97 -10.34 9.70 5.33
N GLU A 98 -10.65 10.61 6.25
CA GLU A 98 -9.95 11.88 6.44
C GLU A 98 -9.46 11.95 7.88
N GLY A 99 -8.16 12.05 8.09
CA GLY A 99 -7.57 12.06 9.42
C GLY A 99 -6.04 12.07 9.39
N PHE A 100 -5.45 12.05 10.58
CA PHE A 100 -4.01 11.93 10.77
C PHE A 100 -3.67 10.52 11.22
N TYR A 101 -2.78 9.85 10.49
CA TYR A 101 -2.43 8.46 10.70
C TYR A 101 -0.93 8.29 10.82
N HIS A 102 -0.51 7.33 11.62
CA HIS A 102 0.89 6.92 11.70
C HIS A 102 1.06 5.56 11.02
N VAL A 103 1.94 5.51 10.03
CA VAL A 103 2.24 4.28 9.29
C VAL A 103 3.58 3.73 9.76
N SER A 104 3.56 2.56 10.37
CA SER A 104 4.77 1.83 10.76
C SER A 104 5.22 0.87 9.66
N ALA A 105 6.46 0.36 9.77
CA ALA A 105 7.02 -0.61 8.81
C ALA A 105 6.14 -1.88 8.67
N GLY A 106 5.49 -2.33 9.74
CA GLY A 106 4.58 -3.49 9.71
C GLY A 106 3.28 -3.26 8.93
N MET A 107 2.97 -2.01 8.58
CA MET A 107 1.80 -1.66 7.77
C MET A 107 2.09 -1.65 6.27
N LEU A 108 3.33 -1.87 5.87
CA LEU A 108 3.76 -1.96 4.48
C LEU A 108 3.50 -3.38 3.94
N ASN A 109 2.82 -3.49 2.79
CA ASN A 109 2.53 -4.77 2.16
C ASN A 109 3.11 -4.83 0.74
N PRO A 110 4.29 -5.45 0.55
CA PRO A 110 4.89 -5.62 -0.77
C PRO A 110 4.17 -6.67 -1.63
N ASN A 111 3.36 -7.54 -1.01
CA ASN A 111 2.63 -8.63 -1.67
C ASN A 111 1.13 -8.34 -1.82
N SER A 112 0.75 -7.06 -1.89
CA SER A 112 -0.64 -6.66 -2.09
C SER A 112 -1.19 -7.21 -3.41
N GLN A 113 -2.48 -7.62 -3.41
CA GLN A 113 -3.21 -7.96 -4.63
C GLN A 113 -3.31 -6.77 -5.60
N TYR A 114 -3.13 -5.56 -5.08
CA TYR A 114 -3.13 -4.29 -5.84
C TYR A 114 -1.70 -3.76 -6.02
N TYR A 115 -0.80 -4.62 -6.45
CA TYR A 115 0.63 -4.38 -6.68
C TYR A 115 1.41 -4.26 -5.36
N VAL A 116 1.42 -3.10 -4.72
CA VAL A 116 1.91 -2.86 -3.36
C VAL A 116 0.93 -1.96 -2.63
N SER A 117 0.96 -1.96 -1.29
CA SER A 117 0.12 -1.09 -0.49
C SER A 117 0.73 -0.75 0.85
N PHE A 118 0.22 0.28 1.50
CA PHE A 118 0.42 0.50 2.92
C PHE A 118 -0.90 0.88 3.59
N ASN A 119 -1.12 0.32 4.80
CA ASN A 119 -2.30 0.59 5.59
C ASN A 119 -2.16 1.94 6.30
N LEU A 120 -3.21 2.72 6.33
CA LEU A 120 -3.24 4.03 7.00
C LEU A 120 -3.29 3.90 8.52
N GLY A 121 -3.81 2.79 9.04
CA GLY A 121 -4.06 2.62 10.48
C GLY A 121 -5.38 3.26 10.94
N TYR A 122 -6.38 3.31 10.04
CA TYR A 122 -7.74 3.70 10.39
C TYR A 122 -8.42 2.60 11.25
N PRO A 123 -9.25 2.95 12.26
CA PRO A 123 -9.47 4.29 12.79
C PRO A 123 -8.33 4.76 13.71
N ASN A 124 -8.04 6.04 13.72
CA ASN A 124 -7.11 6.62 14.68
C ASN A 124 -7.77 6.74 16.07
N ARG A 125 -7.03 7.28 17.07
CA ARG A 125 -7.54 7.40 18.45
C ARG A 125 -8.80 8.26 18.57
N LEU A 126 -8.87 9.37 17.82
CA LEU A 126 -10.04 10.26 17.82
C LEU A 126 -11.26 9.56 17.18
N GLU A 127 -11.04 8.97 16.02
CA GLU A 127 -12.09 8.25 15.28
C GLU A 127 -12.65 7.09 16.10
N SER A 128 -11.76 6.33 16.78
CA SER A 128 -12.17 5.27 17.71
C SER A 128 -12.98 5.81 18.89
N ALA A 129 -12.59 6.95 19.47
CA ALA A 129 -13.34 7.58 20.55
C ALA A 129 -14.70 8.12 20.10
N LEU A 130 -14.84 8.49 18.83
CA LEU A 130 -16.10 8.89 18.20
C LEU A 130 -16.97 7.70 17.78
N GLY A 131 -16.52 6.46 18.01
CA GLY A 131 -17.24 5.24 17.65
C GLY A 131 -17.22 4.93 16.14
N TYR A 132 -16.27 5.48 15.39
CA TYR A 132 -16.13 5.16 13.97
C TYR A 132 -15.59 3.74 13.79
N THR A 133 -16.09 3.05 12.76
CA THR A 133 -15.80 1.64 12.51
C THR A 133 -15.27 1.40 11.10
N GLY A 134 -14.47 0.35 10.96
CA GLY A 134 -13.84 -0.07 9.71
C GLY A 134 -12.37 -0.39 9.92
N GLU A 135 -11.74 -0.95 8.91
CA GLU A 135 -10.35 -1.38 8.95
C GLU A 135 -9.77 -1.48 7.54
N ALA A 136 -8.48 -1.78 7.45
CA ALA A 136 -7.79 -2.12 6.19
C ALA A 136 -7.93 -1.04 5.09
N LEU A 137 -7.90 0.24 5.48
CA LEU A 137 -7.90 1.35 4.52
C LEU A 137 -6.46 1.67 4.10
N MET A 138 -6.21 1.67 2.82
CA MET A 138 -4.87 1.64 2.25
C MET A 138 -4.67 2.69 1.17
N VAL A 139 -3.39 3.03 0.93
CA VAL A 139 -2.92 3.54 -0.36
C VAL A 139 -2.38 2.35 -1.14
N HIS A 140 -2.85 2.13 -2.37
CA HIS A 140 -2.53 0.95 -3.18
C HIS A 140 -2.54 1.24 -4.68
N GLY A 141 -2.13 0.28 -5.51
CA GLY A 141 -2.16 0.34 -6.97
C GLY A 141 -3.50 -0.04 -7.60
N ALA A 142 -3.45 -0.41 -8.88
CA ALA A 142 -4.56 -0.91 -9.69
C ALA A 142 -5.72 0.06 -9.97
N CYS A 143 -5.60 1.34 -9.69
CA CYS A 143 -6.58 2.39 -10.06
C CYS A 143 -8.06 2.08 -9.72
N SER A 144 -8.36 1.24 -8.74
CA SER A 144 -9.72 0.86 -8.34
C SER A 144 -9.89 1.00 -6.85
N SER A 145 -10.96 1.64 -6.37
CA SER A 145 -11.16 1.89 -4.96
C SER A 145 -12.58 1.58 -4.50
N SER A 146 -12.67 1.06 -3.27
CA SER A 146 -13.90 0.87 -2.51
C SER A 146 -13.65 1.21 -1.01
N GLY A 147 -13.23 2.45 -0.73
CA GLY A 147 -12.88 2.95 0.61
C GLY A 147 -11.41 3.33 0.78
N CYS A 148 -10.56 3.03 -0.19
CA CYS A 148 -9.12 3.28 -0.18
C CYS A 148 -8.72 4.46 -1.08
N TYR A 149 -7.41 4.71 -1.14
CA TYR A 149 -6.78 5.64 -2.07
C TYR A 149 -5.99 4.86 -3.13
N ALA A 150 -6.50 4.84 -4.36
CA ALA A 150 -5.90 4.09 -5.46
C ALA A 150 -5.04 4.97 -6.35
N MET A 151 -3.81 4.50 -6.60
CA MET A 151 -2.83 5.09 -7.49
C MET A 151 -2.61 4.18 -8.69
N THR A 152 -1.89 4.65 -9.72
CA THR A 152 -1.31 3.73 -10.70
C THR A 152 -0.21 2.89 -10.06
N ASP A 153 0.08 1.71 -10.60
CA ASP A 153 1.13 0.82 -10.08
C ASP A 153 2.50 1.51 -10.06
N SER A 154 2.80 2.27 -11.11
CA SER A 154 4.04 3.04 -11.20
C SER A 154 4.16 4.08 -10.09
N GLN A 155 3.08 4.82 -9.81
CA GLN A 155 3.06 5.86 -8.78
C GLN A 155 3.16 5.26 -7.37
N VAL A 156 2.32 4.26 -7.05
CA VAL A 156 2.37 3.65 -5.72
C VAL A 156 3.68 2.91 -5.49
N GLY A 157 4.29 2.32 -6.52
CA GLY A 157 5.61 1.70 -6.43
C GLY A 157 6.68 2.72 -6.02
N GLU A 158 6.69 3.90 -6.63
CA GLU A 158 7.61 4.98 -6.27
C GLU A 158 7.33 5.51 -4.85
N ILE A 159 6.05 5.77 -4.50
CA ILE A 159 5.65 6.23 -3.16
C ILE A 159 6.03 5.18 -2.11
N TYR A 160 5.74 3.91 -2.36
CA TYR A 160 6.09 2.80 -1.47
C TYR A 160 7.60 2.73 -1.20
N ALA A 161 8.42 2.83 -2.27
CA ALA A 161 9.87 2.81 -2.14
C ALA A 161 10.41 3.99 -1.32
N ILE A 162 9.77 5.17 -1.38
CA ILE A 162 10.10 6.34 -0.57
C ILE A 162 9.73 6.10 0.89
N VAL A 163 8.51 5.62 1.15
CA VAL A 163 7.98 5.40 2.51
C VAL A 163 8.73 4.27 3.22
N ALA A 164 9.08 3.21 2.51
CA ALA A 164 9.78 2.05 3.07
C ALA A 164 11.24 2.34 3.47
N ARG A 165 11.80 3.47 3.08
CA ARG A 165 13.17 3.89 3.41
C ARG A 165 13.23 4.98 4.48
N ALA A 166 12.09 5.51 4.90
CA ALA A 166 11.99 6.62 5.85
C ALA A 166 12.03 6.17 7.32
#